data_a314db9dc92d4e89338921fccd33278c
#
_entry.id   a314db9dc92d4e89338921fccd33278c
#
_cell.length_a   1.000
_cell.length_b   1.000
_cell.length_c   1.000
_cell.angle_alpha   90.00
_cell.angle_beta   90.00
_cell.angle_gamma   90.00
#
_symmetry.space_group_name_H-M   'P 1'
#
loop_
_entity.id
_entity.type
_entity.pdbx_description
1 polymer ?
#
loop_
_entity_poly.entity_id
_entity_poly.type
_entity_poly.pdbx_seq_one_letter_code
_entity_poly.pdbx_strand_id
1 'polypeptide(L)'
;MLTKMYLTNFLSFFDRTEIDFTASKYNILSETNVYDNTILKGGLFIGPNAAGKSNVLKGIAFLINMIKGDGESFELYRCRFSRLPFVILEYEFNFLNQKVVYKIEYSVKTKNMSEEISIDDRLILKREGSKGELTIGDTVAADDQLDNDTLFLRTASFNTGRFPQEPVLRKLMDYLNNSYYVDGYNRGASWGKCIAKYVDEYGVEKINKYLQEFNYDFFIEYGSESSGEGATISVGSNEKIVFFKRKSFPFPSIFYDESQGNQVFADMLPNVIRTMENPGMLIFDEFGNSLHNKLAEKIVKFFMKNAEKSQLFITSHDTNLISNSVFRPDQINLVTFDGSNGSKIKRISKFKPREAQNLEKMYLGGMFEGLPSYEEV
;
A
#
# COMPACT_ATOMS: atom_id res chain seq x y z
N MET A 1 0.99 12.92 -3.36
CA MET A 1 0.19 11.68 -3.30
C MET A 1 0.13 11.06 -4.69
N LEU A 2 -0.01 9.74 -4.77
CA LEU A 2 -0.17 9.01 -6.04
C LEU A 2 -1.53 9.33 -6.67
N THR A 3 -1.52 9.79 -7.92
CA THR A 3 -2.73 10.15 -8.67
C THR A 3 -3.08 9.14 -9.74
N LYS A 4 -2.07 8.54 -10.38
CA LYS A 4 -2.23 7.48 -11.37
C LYS A 4 -1.06 6.52 -11.37
N MET A 5 -1.30 5.33 -11.84
CA MET A 5 -0.27 4.32 -12.12
C MET A 5 -0.62 3.61 -13.43
N TYR A 6 0.41 3.27 -14.20
CA TYR A 6 0.26 2.49 -15.43
C TYR A 6 1.18 1.28 -15.36
N LEU A 7 0.62 0.12 -15.66
CA LEU A 7 1.32 -1.16 -15.72
C LEU A 7 1.34 -1.64 -17.17
N THR A 8 2.51 -1.97 -17.72
CA THR A 8 2.64 -2.53 -19.06
C THR A 8 3.54 -3.77 -19.00
N ASN A 9 3.02 -4.88 -19.46
CA ASN A 9 3.73 -6.17 -19.45
C ASN A 9 4.23 -6.57 -18.05
N PHE A 10 3.42 -6.28 -17.03
CA PHE A 10 3.74 -6.47 -15.63
C PHE A 10 2.87 -7.56 -15.01
N LEU A 11 3.48 -8.65 -14.54
CA LEU A 11 2.84 -9.83 -13.91
C LEU A 11 1.69 -10.38 -14.75
N SER A 12 0.42 -10.09 -14.38
CA SER A 12 -0.76 -10.52 -15.13
C SER A 12 -1.32 -9.43 -16.06
N PHE A 13 -0.75 -8.24 -16.07
CA PHE A 13 -1.15 -7.12 -16.93
C PHE A 13 -0.33 -7.14 -18.23
N PHE A 14 -0.99 -7.49 -19.32
CA PHE A 14 -0.36 -7.57 -20.63
C PHE A 14 -0.23 -6.19 -21.27
N ASP A 15 -1.38 -5.53 -21.49
CA ASP A 15 -1.47 -4.23 -22.11
C ASP A 15 -1.19 -3.11 -21.09
N ARG A 16 -0.89 -1.91 -21.59
CA ARG A 16 -0.83 -0.70 -20.77
C ARG A 16 -2.16 -0.48 -20.05
N THR A 17 -2.16 -0.73 -18.76
CA THR A 17 -3.33 -0.67 -17.88
C THR A 17 -3.23 0.55 -16.97
N GLU A 18 -4.19 1.47 -17.08
CA GLU A 18 -4.30 2.65 -16.22
C GLU A 18 -5.04 2.30 -14.92
N ILE A 19 -4.47 2.72 -13.80
CA ILE A 19 -5.12 2.75 -12.48
C ILE A 19 -5.16 4.20 -12.03
N ASP A 20 -6.37 4.76 -11.95
CA ASP A 20 -6.60 6.16 -11.69
C ASP A 20 -7.13 6.38 -10.26
N PHE A 21 -6.47 7.23 -9.48
CA PHE A 21 -6.81 7.60 -8.11
C PHE A 21 -7.28 9.05 -8.00
N THR A 22 -7.75 9.64 -9.08
CA THR A 22 -8.37 10.97 -9.04
C THR A 22 -9.85 10.86 -8.68
N ALA A 23 -10.34 11.84 -7.90
CA ALA A 23 -11.73 11.90 -7.49
C ALA A 23 -12.64 12.28 -8.67
N SER A 24 -13.79 11.62 -8.74
CA SER A 24 -14.85 11.92 -9.70
C SER A 24 -15.97 12.76 -9.06
N LYS A 25 -17.08 12.96 -9.77
CA LYS A 25 -18.18 13.87 -9.37
C LYS A 25 -19.06 13.35 -8.21
N TYR A 26 -18.68 12.30 -7.50
CA TYR A 26 -19.45 11.85 -6.32
C TYR A 26 -19.19 12.77 -5.12
N ASN A 27 -20.26 13.09 -4.37
CA ASN A 27 -20.18 13.94 -3.18
C ASN A 27 -20.03 13.15 -1.87
N ILE A 28 -20.39 11.86 -1.88
CA ILE A 28 -20.28 11.01 -0.69
C ILE A 28 -18.82 10.90 -0.23
N LEU A 29 -18.59 10.93 1.08
CA LEU A 29 -17.29 10.78 1.72
C LEU A 29 -16.19 11.76 1.19
N SER A 30 -16.60 12.89 0.59
CA SER A 30 -15.63 13.84 0.03
C SER A 30 -14.74 14.45 1.10
N GLU A 31 -15.25 14.71 2.30
CA GLU A 31 -14.49 15.28 3.41
C GLU A 31 -13.44 14.32 4.00
N THR A 32 -13.72 13.01 3.95
CA THR A 32 -12.85 11.99 4.57
C THR A 32 -11.95 11.27 3.59
N ASN A 33 -12.50 10.90 2.40
CA ASN A 33 -11.83 10.00 1.45
C ASN A 33 -11.12 10.73 0.30
N VAL A 34 -11.24 12.04 0.23
CA VAL A 34 -10.62 12.86 -0.83
C VAL A 34 -9.65 13.86 -0.21
N TYR A 35 -8.49 14.01 -0.81
CA TYR A 35 -7.51 15.04 -0.48
C TYR A 35 -7.61 16.14 -1.54
N ASP A 36 -7.66 17.39 -1.07
CA ASP A 36 -7.67 18.60 -1.91
C ASP A 36 -8.70 18.55 -3.06
N ASN A 37 -9.88 17.98 -2.79
CA ASN A 37 -11.00 17.80 -3.71
C ASN A 37 -10.68 17.03 -5.01
N THR A 38 -9.46 16.54 -5.17
CA THR A 38 -9.00 15.97 -6.45
C THR A 38 -8.38 14.58 -6.35
N ILE A 39 -7.78 14.22 -5.20
CA ILE A 39 -7.02 12.98 -5.05
C ILE A 39 -7.72 12.06 -4.04
N LEU A 40 -7.97 10.82 -4.43
CA LEU A 40 -8.52 9.81 -3.54
C LEU A 40 -7.47 9.35 -2.52
N LYS A 41 -7.88 9.22 -1.27
CA LYS A 41 -7.02 8.67 -0.20
C LYS A 41 -6.83 7.16 -0.29
N GLY A 42 -6.73 6.61 -1.50
CA GLY A 42 -6.48 5.21 -1.80
C GLY A 42 -7.64 4.52 -2.51
N GLY A 43 -7.62 3.18 -2.52
CA GLY A 43 -8.60 2.38 -3.23
C GLY A 43 -8.70 0.93 -2.76
N LEU A 44 -9.86 0.34 -3.02
CA LEU A 44 -10.18 -1.07 -2.83
C LEU A 44 -10.10 -1.79 -4.18
N PHE A 45 -9.42 -2.93 -4.23
CA PHE A 45 -9.36 -3.83 -5.38
C PHE A 45 -10.06 -5.14 -5.05
N ILE A 46 -11.09 -5.47 -5.80
CA ILE A 46 -11.94 -6.66 -5.63
C ILE A 46 -12.06 -7.44 -6.94
N GLY A 47 -12.42 -8.69 -6.85
CA GLY A 47 -12.60 -9.57 -7.99
C GLY A 47 -12.32 -11.03 -7.64
N PRO A 48 -12.44 -11.96 -8.60
CA PRO A 48 -12.18 -13.39 -8.39
C PRO A 48 -10.76 -13.70 -7.90
N ASN A 49 -10.57 -14.91 -7.37
CA ASN A 49 -9.24 -15.43 -7.12
C ASN A 49 -8.44 -15.49 -8.42
N ALA A 50 -7.14 -15.26 -8.34
CA ALA A 50 -6.23 -15.22 -9.47
C ALA A 50 -6.52 -14.16 -10.55
N ALA A 51 -7.44 -13.21 -10.32
CA ALA A 51 -7.73 -12.12 -11.26
C ALA A 51 -6.62 -11.08 -11.39
N GLY A 52 -5.65 -11.04 -10.46
CA GLY A 52 -4.54 -10.09 -10.49
C GLY A 52 -4.65 -8.96 -9.46
N LYS A 53 -5.53 -9.06 -8.46
CA LYS A 53 -5.68 -8.05 -7.37
C LYS A 53 -4.35 -7.73 -6.70
N SER A 54 -3.66 -8.76 -6.19
CA SER A 54 -2.34 -8.61 -5.56
C SER A 54 -1.29 -8.04 -6.53
N ASN A 55 -1.41 -8.31 -7.83
CA ASN A 55 -0.48 -7.80 -8.83
C ASN A 55 -0.58 -6.28 -9.01
N VAL A 56 -1.76 -5.68 -8.81
CA VAL A 56 -1.91 -4.22 -8.76
C VAL A 56 -1.12 -3.65 -7.60
N LEU A 57 -1.32 -4.20 -6.40
CA LEU A 57 -0.63 -3.74 -5.19
C LEU A 57 0.89 -3.95 -5.29
N LYS A 58 1.32 -5.05 -5.91
CA LYS A 58 2.74 -5.29 -6.19
C LYS A 58 3.34 -4.24 -7.13
N GLY A 59 2.54 -3.66 -8.05
CA GLY A 59 2.99 -2.54 -8.87
C GLY A 59 3.30 -1.29 -8.04
N ILE A 60 2.50 -0.99 -7.01
CA ILE A 60 2.79 0.11 -6.08
C ILE A 60 3.95 -0.26 -5.15
N ALA A 61 3.92 -1.46 -4.57
CA ALA A 61 4.94 -1.95 -3.64
C ALA A 61 6.32 -2.06 -4.29
N PHE A 62 6.38 -2.38 -5.59
CA PHE A 62 7.63 -2.45 -6.35
C PHE A 62 8.45 -1.15 -6.20
N LEU A 63 7.84 0.01 -6.47
CA LEU A 63 8.55 1.29 -6.35
C LEU A 63 9.03 1.53 -4.91
N ILE A 64 8.20 1.22 -3.91
CA ILE A 64 8.54 1.37 -2.48
C ILE A 64 9.74 0.49 -2.12
N ASN A 65 9.72 -0.78 -2.51
CA ASN A 65 10.77 -1.75 -2.20
C ASN A 65 12.09 -1.37 -2.89
N MET A 66 12.04 -0.96 -4.15
CA MET A 66 13.22 -0.49 -4.88
C MET A 66 13.86 0.74 -4.22
N ILE A 67 13.05 1.71 -3.76
CA ILE A 67 13.55 2.90 -3.04
C ILE A 67 14.14 2.52 -1.68
N LYS A 68 13.54 1.58 -0.96
CA LYS A 68 14.07 1.10 0.35
C LYS A 68 15.29 0.20 0.21
N GLY A 69 15.54 -0.36 -0.97
CA GLY A 69 16.62 -1.30 -1.25
C GLY A 69 16.29 -2.75 -0.94
N ASP A 70 15.01 -3.05 -0.80
CA ASP A 70 14.47 -4.40 -0.62
C ASP A 70 13.89 -4.94 -1.94
N GLY A 71 14.26 -4.33 -3.08
CA GLY A 71 13.72 -4.68 -4.39
C GLY A 71 14.23 -6.03 -4.88
N GLU A 72 13.34 -6.74 -5.57
CA GLU A 72 13.65 -7.97 -6.31
C GLU A 72 13.98 -7.64 -7.76
N SER A 73 14.62 -8.59 -8.46
CA SER A 73 14.94 -8.43 -9.89
C SER A 73 13.70 -8.13 -10.73
N PHE A 74 13.78 -7.17 -11.62
CA PHE A 74 12.72 -6.79 -12.57
C PHE A 74 12.24 -7.96 -13.44
N GLU A 75 13.08 -8.93 -13.73
CA GLU A 75 12.73 -10.10 -14.55
C GLU A 75 11.57 -10.90 -13.93
N LEU A 76 11.43 -10.91 -12.61
CA LEU A 76 10.37 -11.61 -11.88
C LEU A 76 9.00 -10.98 -12.12
N TYR A 77 8.96 -9.71 -12.47
CA TYR A 77 7.72 -8.95 -12.68
C TYR A 77 7.22 -8.95 -14.13
N ARG A 78 7.97 -9.54 -15.06
CA ARG A 78 7.52 -9.63 -16.45
C ARG A 78 6.25 -10.49 -16.57
N CYS A 79 5.31 -10.03 -17.38
CA CYS A 79 4.11 -10.80 -17.71
C CYS A 79 4.49 -12.10 -18.44
N ARG A 80 4.14 -13.24 -17.86
CA ARG A 80 4.48 -14.57 -18.42
C ARG A 80 3.66 -14.92 -19.67
N PHE A 81 2.54 -14.24 -19.88
CA PHE A 81 1.67 -14.43 -21.05
C PHE A 81 2.13 -13.60 -22.26
N SER A 82 3.07 -12.68 -22.04
CA SER A 82 3.56 -11.76 -23.05
C SER A 82 4.91 -12.20 -23.62
N ARG A 83 5.11 -11.90 -24.93
CA ARG A 83 6.39 -12.03 -25.59
C ARG A 83 7.19 -10.74 -25.65
N LEU A 84 6.64 -9.63 -25.12
CA LEU A 84 7.32 -8.35 -25.11
C LEU A 84 8.60 -8.42 -24.28
N PRO A 85 9.72 -7.86 -24.77
CA PRO A 85 11.01 -7.97 -24.08
C PRO A 85 11.24 -6.89 -23.02
N PHE A 86 10.19 -6.22 -22.58
CA PHE A 86 10.29 -5.11 -21.63
C PHE A 86 9.15 -5.14 -20.60
N VAL A 87 9.37 -4.49 -19.48
CA VAL A 87 8.37 -4.17 -18.45
C VAL A 87 8.38 -2.66 -18.25
N ILE A 88 7.20 -2.02 -18.21
CA ILE A 88 7.11 -0.57 -17.97
C ILE A 88 6.16 -0.31 -16.80
N LEU A 89 6.62 0.50 -15.87
CA LEU A 89 5.87 1.07 -14.77
C LEU A 89 5.92 2.59 -14.86
N GLU A 90 4.75 3.23 -14.82
CA GLU A 90 4.65 4.69 -14.80
C GLU A 90 3.82 5.10 -13.60
N TYR A 91 4.27 6.12 -12.87
CA TYR A 91 3.58 6.65 -11.69
C TYR A 91 3.41 8.15 -11.84
N GLU A 92 2.19 8.63 -11.62
CA GLU A 92 1.92 10.06 -11.54
C GLU A 92 1.62 10.43 -10.09
N PHE A 93 2.34 11.43 -9.58
CA PHE A 93 2.11 11.97 -8.25
C PHE A 93 1.79 13.46 -8.35
N ASN A 94 1.16 13.99 -7.29
CA ASN A 94 1.05 15.43 -7.07
C ASN A 94 1.66 15.77 -5.72
N PHE A 95 2.64 16.66 -5.73
CA PHE A 95 3.26 17.24 -4.55
C PHE A 95 3.44 18.75 -4.74
N LEU A 96 3.06 19.54 -3.75
CA LEU A 96 3.17 20.98 -3.78
C LEU A 96 2.46 21.63 -5.01
N ASN A 97 1.35 21.04 -5.43
CA ASN A 97 0.59 21.39 -6.64
C ASN A 97 1.38 21.20 -7.96
N GLN A 98 2.46 20.42 -7.94
CA GLN A 98 3.23 20.08 -9.13
C GLN A 98 3.03 18.60 -9.47
N LYS A 99 2.86 18.33 -10.76
CA LYS A 99 2.74 16.96 -11.29
C LYS A 99 4.12 16.35 -11.42
N VAL A 100 4.31 15.18 -10.80
CA VAL A 100 5.52 14.37 -10.98
C VAL A 100 5.14 13.11 -11.77
N VAL A 101 5.83 12.86 -12.85
CA VAL A 101 5.73 11.62 -13.62
C VAL A 101 7.03 10.86 -13.48
N TYR A 102 6.96 9.63 -12.95
CA TYR A 102 8.09 8.73 -12.82
C TYR A 102 7.87 7.49 -13.67
N LYS A 103 8.66 7.34 -14.73
CA LYS A 103 8.64 6.17 -15.61
C LYS A 103 9.87 5.32 -15.39
N ILE A 104 9.68 4.01 -15.28
CA ILE A 104 10.72 3.00 -15.17
C ILE A 104 10.45 1.95 -16.25
N GLU A 105 11.46 1.67 -17.07
CA GLU A 105 11.40 0.64 -18.09
C GLU A 105 12.59 -0.30 -17.93
N TYR A 106 12.32 -1.60 -17.95
CA TYR A 106 13.35 -2.63 -17.92
C TYR A 106 13.26 -3.51 -19.17
N SER A 107 14.37 -3.60 -19.90
CA SER A 107 14.52 -4.49 -21.04
C SER A 107 15.08 -5.83 -20.61
N VAL A 108 14.26 -6.88 -20.68
CA VAL A 108 14.66 -8.25 -20.33
C VAL A 108 15.74 -8.77 -21.29
N LYS A 109 15.72 -8.30 -22.56
CA LYS A 109 16.67 -8.75 -23.58
C LYS A 109 18.09 -8.22 -23.35
N THR A 110 18.20 -6.95 -23.02
CA THR A 110 19.51 -6.28 -22.80
C THR A 110 19.88 -6.22 -21.33
N LYS A 111 18.97 -6.56 -20.43
CA LYS A 111 19.09 -6.42 -18.97
C LYS A 111 19.39 -4.97 -18.53
N ASN A 112 18.91 -4.01 -19.30
CA ASN A 112 19.11 -2.60 -19.04
C ASN A 112 17.84 -1.97 -18.44
N MET A 113 18.03 -1.07 -17.50
CA MET A 113 17.00 -0.22 -16.92
C MET A 113 17.10 1.18 -17.51
N SER A 114 15.96 1.80 -17.77
CA SER A 114 15.84 3.23 -18.00
C SER A 114 14.87 3.85 -17.01
N GLU A 115 15.16 5.06 -16.60
CA GLU A 115 14.34 5.85 -15.67
C GLU A 115 14.19 7.27 -16.17
N GLU A 116 12.99 7.83 -16.05
CA GLU A 116 12.70 9.22 -16.33
C GLU A 116 11.80 9.80 -15.24
N ILE A 117 12.19 10.95 -14.68
CA ILE A 117 11.34 11.75 -13.80
C ILE A 117 11.18 13.13 -14.42
N SER A 118 9.93 13.53 -14.60
CA SER A 118 9.58 14.90 -14.96
C SER A 118 8.71 15.57 -13.90
N ILE A 119 8.90 16.87 -13.71
CA ILE A 119 8.09 17.73 -12.84
C ILE A 119 7.50 18.82 -13.74
N ASP A 120 6.16 18.89 -13.84
CA ASP A 120 5.42 19.79 -14.72
C ASP A 120 6.01 19.77 -16.15
N ASP A 121 6.15 18.55 -16.71
CA ASP A 121 6.71 18.24 -18.02
C ASP A 121 8.21 18.60 -18.23
N ARG A 122 8.89 19.14 -17.22
CA ARG A 122 10.34 19.37 -17.25
C ARG A 122 11.06 18.09 -16.80
N LEU A 123 11.90 17.53 -17.67
CA LEU A 123 12.74 16.37 -17.35
C LEU A 123 13.78 16.75 -16.31
N ILE A 124 13.77 16.04 -15.19
CA ILE A 124 14.65 16.28 -14.02
C ILE A 124 15.67 15.15 -13.86
N LEU A 125 15.24 13.91 -14.06
CA LEU A 125 16.10 12.74 -13.95
C LEU A 125 15.92 11.89 -15.21
N LYS A 126 17.05 11.48 -15.78
CA LYS A 126 17.09 10.52 -16.88
C LYS A 126 18.17 9.50 -16.63
N ARG A 127 17.85 8.23 -16.90
CA ARG A 127 18.80 7.12 -16.88
C ARG A 127 18.63 6.25 -18.11
N GLU A 128 19.75 5.82 -18.68
CA GLU A 128 19.81 4.81 -19.73
C GLU A 128 20.93 3.79 -19.40
N GLY A 129 20.56 2.60 -18.95
CA GLY A 129 21.50 1.57 -18.51
C GLY A 129 22.31 2.02 -17.31
N SER A 130 23.64 2.03 -17.43
CA SER A 130 24.58 2.45 -16.38
C SER A 130 24.78 3.98 -16.29
N LYS A 131 24.20 4.77 -17.21
CA LYS A 131 24.39 6.22 -17.24
C LYS A 131 23.13 6.93 -16.76
N GLY A 132 23.31 7.91 -15.87
CA GLY A 132 22.23 8.72 -15.34
C GLY A 132 22.60 10.20 -15.26
N GLU A 133 21.62 11.06 -15.44
CA GLU A 133 21.73 12.50 -15.32
C GLU A 133 20.59 13.04 -14.45
N LEU A 134 20.95 13.87 -13.47
CA LEU A 134 20.00 14.57 -12.61
C LEU A 134 20.22 16.07 -12.78
N THR A 135 19.19 16.79 -13.25
CA THR A 135 19.20 18.23 -13.49
C THR A 135 18.41 18.94 -12.40
N ILE A 136 19.09 19.77 -11.59
CA ILE A 136 18.44 20.60 -10.55
C ILE A 136 18.87 22.05 -10.77
N GLY A 137 17.91 22.90 -11.13
CA GLY A 137 18.18 24.27 -11.58
C GLY A 137 19.07 24.25 -12.83
N ASP A 138 20.19 24.98 -12.78
CA ASP A 138 21.18 25.02 -13.86
C ASP A 138 22.30 23.98 -13.72
N THR A 139 22.17 23.07 -12.76
CA THR A 139 23.23 22.11 -12.45
C THR A 139 22.84 20.70 -12.88
N VAL A 140 23.75 20.04 -13.61
CA VAL A 140 23.62 18.64 -14.00
C VAL A 140 24.60 17.81 -13.17
N ALA A 141 24.11 16.76 -12.52
CA ALA A 141 24.90 15.73 -11.89
C ALA A 141 24.78 14.45 -12.73
N ALA A 142 25.89 13.92 -13.20
CA ALA A 142 25.94 12.70 -14.00
C ALA A 142 26.59 11.57 -13.19
N ASP A 143 26.12 10.35 -13.42
CA ASP A 143 26.68 9.10 -12.92
C ASP A 143 26.74 8.12 -14.10
N ASP A 144 27.88 7.43 -14.30
CA ASP A 144 28.11 6.49 -15.40
C ASP A 144 28.31 5.03 -14.93
N GLN A 145 28.15 4.77 -13.62
CA GLN A 145 28.39 3.46 -13.00
C GLN A 145 27.15 2.97 -12.22
N LEU A 146 25.95 3.26 -12.71
CA LEU A 146 24.73 2.82 -12.07
C LEU A 146 24.51 1.32 -12.19
N ASP A 147 24.17 0.69 -11.07
CA ASP A 147 23.82 -0.72 -10.99
C ASP A 147 22.40 -0.95 -11.54
N ASN A 148 22.18 -2.05 -12.28
CA ASN A 148 20.88 -2.41 -12.84
C ASN A 148 19.85 -2.88 -11.81
N ASP A 149 20.26 -3.18 -10.59
CA ASP A 149 19.37 -3.63 -9.51
C ASP A 149 18.93 -2.48 -8.56
N THR A 150 19.44 -1.27 -8.80
CA THR A 150 19.14 -0.09 -7.96
C THR A 150 18.59 1.06 -8.79
N LEU A 151 17.54 1.72 -8.32
CA LEU A 151 17.02 2.93 -8.98
C LEU A 151 18.00 4.10 -8.84
N PHE A 152 18.17 4.86 -9.93
CA PHE A 152 19.00 6.06 -9.91
C PHE A 152 18.43 7.13 -8.97
N LEU A 153 17.11 7.26 -8.86
CA LEU A 153 16.47 8.15 -7.89
C LEU A 153 16.96 7.85 -6.46
N ARG A 154 17.06 6.58 -6.09
CA ARG A 154 17.60 6.16 -4.78
C ARG A 154 19.06 6.54 -4.63
N THR A 155 19.91 6.18 -5.59
CA THR A 155 21.36 6.49 -5.55
C THR A 155 21.59 8.00 -5.48
N ALA A 156 20.88 8.77 -6.30
CA ALA A 156 20.96 10.23 -6.31
C ALA A 156 20.58 10.85 -4.95
N SER A 157 19.59 10.28 -4.25
CA SER A 157 19.14 10.79 -2.95
C SER A 157 20.20 10.69 -1.86
N PHE A 158 21.11 9.72 -1.94
CA PHE A 158 22.21 9.55 -0.98
C PHE A 158 23.46 10.35 -1.34
N ASN A 159 23.77 10.47 -2.64
CA ASN A 159 25.07 10.92 -3.11
C ASN A 159 25.15 12.41 -3.44
N THR A 160 24.02 13.13 -3.49
CA THR A 160 24.03 14.53 -3.91
C THR A 160 23.57 15.46 -2.82
N GLY A 161 24.45 16.31 -2.29
CA GLY A 161 24.09 17.48 -1.48
C GLY A 161 23.16 18.48 -2.19
N ARG A 162 22.82 18.22 -3.45
CA ARG A 162 21.92 19.00 -4.33
C ARG A 162 20.50 18.49 -4.32
N PHE A 163 20.27 17.19 -4.07
CA PHE A 163 18.92 16.58 -3.99
C PHE A 163 17.99 17.34 -3.04
N PRO A 164 18.46 17.82 -1.86
CA PRO A 164 17.64 18.67 -0.99
C PRO A 164 17.17 19.99 -1.59
N GLN A 165 17.78 20.46 -2.68
CA GLN A 165 17.40 21.73 -3.32
C GLN A 165 16.17 21.62 -4.22
N GLU A 166 15.70 20.38 -4.54
CA GLU A 166 14.44 20.18 -5.26
C GLU A 166 13.36 19.67 -4.28
N PRO A 167 12.50 20.58 -3.78
CA PRO A 167 11.54 20.25 -2.71
C PRO A 167 10.56 19.15 -3.10
N VAL A 168 10.20 19.06 -4.39
CA VAL A 168 9.24 18.07 -4.89
C VAL A 168 9.83 16.67 -4.87
N LEU A 169 11.09 16.50 -5.28
CA LEU A 169 11.78 15.21 -5.20
C LEU A 169 11.97 14.77 -3.75
N ARG A 170 12.25 15.70 -2.84
CA ARG A 170 12.31 15.39 -1.41
C ARG A 170 10.96 14.87 -0.90
N LYS A 171 9.86 15.55 -1.24
CA LYS A 171 8.52 15.10 -0.86
C LYS A 171 8.17 13.74 -1.46
N LEU A 172 8.59 13.45 -2.69
CA LEU A 172 8.44 12.13 -3.29
C LEU A 172 9.20 11.07 -2.49
N MET A 173 10.47 11.31 -2.16
CA MET A 173 11.30 10.38 -1.40
C MET A 173 10.75 10.15 0.01
N ASP A 174 10.37 11.22 0.73
CA ASP A 174 9.75 11.12 2.06
C ASP A 174 8.47 10.26 2.00
N TYR A 175 7.62 10.51 0.98
CA TYR A 175 6.37 9.79 0.77
C TYR A 175 6.61 8.30 0.51
N LEU A 176 7.58 7.94 -0.34
CA LEU A 176 7.93 6.56 -0.63
C LEU A 176 8.58 5.86 0.57
N ASN A 177 9.47 6.53 1.28
CA ASN A 177 10.13 5.98 2.47
C ASN A 177 9.15 5.72 3.64
N ASN A 178 8.11 6.55 3.78
CA ASN A 178 7.06 6.39 4.78
C ASN A 178 5.93 5.44 4.33
N SER A 179 6.10 4.77 3.19
CA SER A 179 5.12 3.81 2.67
C SER A 179 5.43 2.39 3.13
N TYR A 180 4.36 1.59 3.35
CA TYR A 180 4.47 0.22 3.85
C TYR A 180 3.62 -0.72 3.02
N TYR A 181 4.19 -1.90 2.69
CA TYR A 181 3.46 -3.02 2.12
C TYR A 181 3.31 -4.13 3.14
N VAL A 182 2.10 -4.59 3.35
CA VAL A 182 1.75 -5.67 4.28
C VAL A 182 1.05 -6.77 3.51
N ASP A 183 1.68 -7.94 3.44
CA ASP A 183 1.07 -9.15 2.89
C ASP A 183 0.26 -9.83 4.00
N GLY A 184 -1.06 -9.77 3.89
CA GLY A 184 -1.96 -10.38 4.87
C GLY A 184 -1.92 -11.91 4.90
N TYR A 185 -1.38 -12.55 3.88
CA TYR A 185 -1.28 -13.99 3.76
C TYR A 185 0.08 -14.53 4.21
N ASN A 186 1.17 -13.89 3.78
CA ASN A 186 2.53 -14.36 4.05
C ASN A 186 3.11 -13.71 5.30
N ARG A 187 2.66 -14.18 6.45
CA ARG A 187 2.99 -13.60 7.76
C ARG A 187 4.29 -14.15 8.37
N GLY A 188 4.85 -15.19 7.82
CA GLY A 188 6.14 -15.83 8.09
C GLY A 188 6.89 -15.43 9.37
N ALA A 189 8.21 -15.38 9.30
CA ALA A 189 9.11 -15.05 10.41
C ALA A 189 9.05 -13.59 10.92
N SER A 190 8.28 -12.72 10.27
CA SER A 190 8.09 -11.31 10.67
C SER A 190 6.85 -11.10 11.55
N TRP A 191 6.04 -12.12 11.77
CA TRP A 191 4.81 -12.06 12.57
C TRP A 191 5.09 -11.64 14.02
N GLY A 192 4.38 -10.64 14.49
CA GLY A 192 4.57 -10.06 15.83
C GLY A 192 5.80 -9.15 15.96
N LYS A 193 6.70 -9.13 14.96
CA LYS A 193 7.89 -8.28 15.01
C LYS A 193 7.57 -6.81 14.76
N CYS A 194 6.52 -6.50 14.01
CA CYS A 194 6.17 -5.14 13.70
C CYS A 194 5.75 -4.40 14.97
N ILE A 195 4.86 -5.00 15.78
CA ILE A 195 4.43 -4.41 17.04
C ILE A 195 5.56 -4.37 18.08
N ALA A 196 6.35 -5.45 18.21
CA ALA A 196 7.46 -5.50 19.16
C ALA A 196 8.50 -4.40 18.84
N LYS A 197 8.90 -4.24 17.58
CA LYS A 197 9.80 -3.19 17.13
C LYS A 197 9.23 -1.79 17.37
N TYR A 198 7.93 -1.61 17.13
CA TYR A 198 7.29 -0.31 17.33
C TYR A 198 7.30 0.10 18.82
N VAL A 199 6.91 -0.83 19.72
CA VAL A 199 6.83 -0.50 21.15
C VAL A 199 8.21 -0.39 21.81
N ASP A 200 9.23 -1.07 21.28
CA ASP A 200 10.61 -0.90 21.70
C ASP A 200 11.14 0.51 21.37
N GLU A 201 10.74 1.05 20.22
CA GLU A 201 11.19 2.36 19.74
C GLU A 201 10.36 3.52 20.30
N TYR A 202 9.03 3.37 20.42
CA TYR A 202 8.08 4.46 20.72
C TYR A 202 7.28 4.29 22.01
N GLY A 203 7.44 3.16 22.72
CA GLY A 203 6.62 2.81 23.89
C GLY A 203 5.23 2.31 23.55
N VAL A 204 4.47 1.97 24.59
CA VAL A 204 3.14 1.34 24.47
C VAL A 204 1.97 2.34 24.48
N GLU A 205 2.20 3.58 24.91
CA GLU A 205 1.15 4.55 25.21
C GLU A 205 0.28 4.85 23.99
N LYS A 206 0.93 5.05 22.84
CA LYS A 206 0.24 5.38 21.60
C LYS A 206 -0.58 4.19 21.08
N ILE A 207 -0.02 2.99 21.09
CA ILE A 207 -0.74 1.75 20.72
C ILE A 207 -1.97 1.60 21.62
N ASN A 208 -1.80 1.73 22.94
CA ASN A 208 -2.88 1.56 23.90
C ASN A 208 -3.99 2.61 23.71
N LYS A 209 -3.64 3.86 23.38
CA LYS A 209 -4.62 4.88 23.01
C LYS A 209 -5.47 4.43 21.82
N TYR A 210 -4.85 3.95 20.73
CA TYR A 210 -5.60 3.48 19.57
C TYR A 210 -6.42 2.23 19.84
N LEU A 211 -5.89 1.27 20.62
CA LEU A 211 -6.67 0.11 21.07
C LEU A 211 -7.94 0.54 21.79
N GLN A 212 -7.84 1.55 22.65
CA GLN A 212 -8.99 2.13 23.35
C GLN A 212 -9.97 2.81 22.38
N GLU A 213 -9.51 3.56 21.38
CA GLU A 213 -10.35 4.19 20.35
C GLU A 213 -11.09 3.14 19.49
N PHE A 214 -10.47 1.98 19.29
CA PHE A 214 -11.11 0.84 18.63
C PHE A 214 -12.04 0.03 19.55
N ASN A 215 -12.16 0.40 20.83
CA ASN A 215 -12.91 -0.32 21.86
C ASN A 215 -12.44 -1.77 22.06
N TYR A 216 -11.13 -1.97 21.98
CA TYR A 216 -10.57 -3.26 22.36
C TYR A 216 -10.57 -3.44 23.87
N ASP A 217 -10.78 -4.67 24.33
CA ASP A 217 -10.78 -5.03 25.74
C ASP A 217 -9.38 -5.29 26.29
N PHE A 218 -8.38 -5.39 25.43
CA PHE A 218 -7.00 -5.56 25.84
C PHE A 218 -6.18 -4.26 25.66
N PHE A 219 -5.11 -4.19 26.41
CA PHE A 219 -4.02 -3.23 26.27
C PHE A 219 -2.69 -3.98 26.28
N ILE A 220 -1.63 -3.30 25.84
CA ILE A 220 -0.30 -3.87 25.64
C ILE A 220 0.63 -3.37 26.72
N GLU A 221 1.43 -4.29 27.27
CA GLU A 221 2.64 -4.01 28.06
C GLU A 221 3.85 -4.54 27.28
N TYR A 222 5.02 -3.97 27.52
CA TYR A 222 6.28 -4.37 26.92
C TYR A 222 7.38 -4.47 27.97
N GLY A 223 7.97 -5.63 28.13
CA GLY A 223 8.97 -5.86 29.17
C GLY A 223 9.46 -7.31 29.22
N SER A 224 10.28 -7.59 30.23
CA SER A 224 10.76 -8.95 30.51
C SER A 224 9.79 -9.78 31.35
N GLU A 225 8.82 -9.13 31.98
CA GLU A 225 7.77 -9.78 32.76
C GLU A 225 6.46 -8.99 32.73
N SER A 226 5.36 -9.68 32.91
CA SER A 226 4.03 -9.11 33.16
C SER A 226 3.30 -9.94 34.21
N SER A 227 2.69 -9.26 35.19
CA SER A 227 2.00 -9.90 36.30
C SER A 227 0.52 -9.56 36.29
N GLY A 228 -0.32 -10.53 36.68
CA GLY A 228 -1.74 -10.37 36.91
C GLY A 228 -2.17 -11.16 38.14
N GLU A 229 -3.49 -11.19 38.48
CA GLU A 229 -4.00 -11.93 39.63
C GLU A 229 -3.66 -13.41 39.49
N GLY A 230 -2.73 -13.89 40.32
CA GLY A 230 -2.37 -15.30 40.44
C GLY A 230 -1.38 -15.85 39.41
N ALA A 231 -0.90 -15.04 38.45
CA ALA A 231 0.10 -15.48 37.50
C ALA A 231 1.07 -14.34 37.10
N THR A 232 2.33 -14.75 36.89
CA THR A 232 3.38 -13.92 36.32
C THR A 232 3.99 -14.69 35.15
N ILE A 233 4.10 -14.02 33.99
CA ILE A 233 4.85 -14.54 32.83
C ILE A 233 6.14 -13.74 32.76
N SER A 234 7.28 -14.43 32.77
CA SER A 234 8.60 -13.80 32.61
C SER A 234 9.38 -14.48 31.49
N VAL A 235 10.18 -13.70 30.77
CA VAL A 235 11.17 -14.15 29.79
C VAL A 235 12.55 -13.91 30.35
N GLY A 236 13.60 -14.33 29.64
CA GLY A 236 14.97 -14.11 30.08
C GLY A 236 15.23 -12.63 30.42
N SER A 237 16.08 -12.36 31.40
CA SER A 237 16.32 -11.01 31.94
C SER A 237 16.77 -9.96 30.93
N ASN A 238 17.26 -10.38 29.76
CA ASN A 238 17.72 -9.50 28.67
C ASN A 238 16.74 -9.46 27.48
N GLU A 239 15.60 -10.15 27.59
CA GLU A 239 14.61 -10.19 26.52
C GLU A 239 13.38 -9.38 26.94
N LYS A 240 12.81 -8.69 25.98
CA LYS A 240 11.54 -7.99 26.13
C LYS A 240 10.55 -8.51 25.08
N ILE A 241 9.34 -8.74 25.50
CA ILE A 241 8.24 -9.16 24.63
C ILE A 241 7.00 -8.32 24.87
N VAL A 242 6.05 -8.44 23.93
CA VAL A 242 4.74 -7.83 24.02
C VAL A 242 3.80 -8.74 24.80
N PHE A 243 3.21 -8.21 25.86
CA PHE A 243 2.15 -8.86 26.63
C PHE A 243 0.81 -8.19 26.33
N PHE A 244 -0.24 -9.00 26.35
CA PHE A 244 -1.62 -8.54 26.21
C PHE A 244 -2.33 -8.72 27.55
N LYS A 245 -2.97 -7.65 28.04
CA LYS A 245 -3.78 -7.67 29.25
C LYS A 245 -5.19 -7.23 28.95
N ARG A 246 -6.17 -7.92 29.52
CA ARG A 246 -7.59 -7.58 29.42
C ARG A 246 -8.10 -7.01 30.72
N LYS A 247 -9.03 -6.05 30.61
CA LYS A 247 -9.72 -5.51 31.79
C LYS A 247 -10.59 -6.56 32.47
N SER A 248 -11.16 -7.48 31.65
CA SER A 248 -12.06 -8.54 32.11
C SER A 248 -11.34 -9.85 32.53
N PHE A 249 -10.04 -9.93 32.25
CA PHE A 249 -9.26 -11.14 32.53
C PHE A 249 -7.85 -10.74 32.97
N PRO A 250 -7.54 -10.93 34.27
CA PRO A 250 -6.36 -10.33 34.89
C PRO A 250 -5.02 -11.03 34.53
N PHE A 251 -5.05 -12.13 33.77
CA PHE A 251 -3.82 -12.82 33.39
C PHE A 251 -3.19 -12.19 32.13
N PRO A 252 -1.87 -11.95 32.12
CA PRO A 252 -1.20 -11.58 30.89
C PRO A 252 -1.17 -12.76 29.92
N SER A 253 -1.24 -12.48 28.62
CA SER A 253 -0.99 -13.44 27.53
C SER A 253 0.11 -12.91 26.63
N ILE A 254 0.79 -13.79 25.92
CA ILE A 254 1.78 -13.42 24.92
C ILE A 254 1.15 -13.37 23.52
N PHE A 255 1.87 -12.79 22.56
CA PHE A 255 1.36 -12.62 21.20
C PHE A 255 0.80 -13.92 20.58
N TYR A 256 1.48 -15.05 20.79
CA TYR A 256 1.08 -16.34 20.19
C TYR A 256 -0.11 -17.01 20.86
N ASP A 257 -0.47 -16.59 22.08
CA ASP A 257 -1.65 -17.09 22.79
C ASP A 257 -2.93 -16.36 22.37
N GLU A 258 -2.78 -15.23 21.67
CA GLU A 258 -3.91 -14.44 21.21
C GLU A 258 -4.62 -15.08 20.02
N SER A 259 -5.91 -14.75 19.86
CA SER A 259 -6.64 -15.12 18.66
C SER A 259 -5.97 -14.54 17.40
N GLN A 260 -6.09 -15.26 16.28
CA GLN A 260 -5.49 -14.80 15.02
C GLN A 260 -5.93 -13.38 14.64
N GLY A 261 -7.20 -13.03 14.87
CA GLY A 261 -7.69 -11.66 14.60
C GLY A 261 -7.00 -10.60 15.46
N ASN A 262 -6.77 -10.88 16.75
CA ASN A 262 -6.05 -9.98 17.64
C ASN A 262 -4.58 -9.83 17.25
N GLN A 263 -3.93 -10.92 16.88
CA GLN A 263 -2.55 -10.91 16.38
C GLN A 263 -2.43 -10.04 15.12
N VAL A 264 -3.34 -10.24 14.14
CA VAL A 264 -3.39 -9.44 12.89
C VAL A 264 -3.57 -7.98 13.20
N PHE A 265 -4.55 -7.65 14.03
CA PHE A 265 -4.85 -6.27 14.36
C PHE A 265 -3.68 -5.60 15.09
N ALA A 266 -3.12 -6.27 16.09
CA ALA A 266 -1.99 -5.74 16.85
C ALA A 266 -0.76 -5.49 15.98
N ASP A 267 -0.42 -6.42 15.08
CA ASP A 267 0.78 -6.31 14.23
C ASP A 267 0.62 -5.33 13.06
N MET A 268 -0.61 -5.06 12.60
CA MET A 268 -0.87 -4.05 11.57
C MET A 268 -0.94 -2.62 12.12
N LEU A 269 -1.37 -2.46 13.38
CA LEU A 269 -1.65 -1.16 13.99
C LEU A 269 -0.45 -0.19 13.96
N PRO A 270 0.81 -0.61 14.19
CA PRO A 270 1.99 0.24 14.01
C PRO A 270 2.10 0.89 12.62
N ASN A 271 1.85 0.11 11.55
CA ASN A 271 1.92 0.64 10.19
C ASN A 271 0.78 1.62 9.89
N VAL A 272 -0.42 1.36 10.42
CA VAL A 272 -1.55 2.31 10.35
C VAL A 272 -1.17 3.63 11.02
N ILE A 273 -0.63 3.57 12.25
CA ILE A 273 -0.24 4.77 13.02
C ILE A 273 0.85 5.55 12.28
N ARG A 274 1.94 4.89 11.90
CA ARG A 274 3.06 5.53 11.20
C ARG A 274 2.62 6.23 9.92
N THR A 275 1.76 5.58 9.13
CA THR A 275 1.29 6.14 7.85
C THR A 275 0.28 7.27 8.05
N MET A 276 -0.49 7.28 9.14
CA MET A 276 -1.36 8.42 9.47
C MET A 276 -0.56 9.66 9.88
N GLU A 277 0.56 9.46 10.57
CA GLU A 277 1.39 10.56 11.10
C GLU A 277 2.38 11.11 10.08
N ASN A 278 2.86 10.25 9.18
CA ASN A 278 3.83 10.62 8.16
C ASN A 278 3.24 10.35 6.77
N PRO A 279 3.19 11.36 5.89
CA PRO A 279 2.65 11.18 4.55
C PRO A 279 3.29 10.01 3.81
N GLY A 280 2.47 9.04 3.38
CA GLY A 280 2.92 7.82 2.71
C GLY A 280 1.76 6.97 2.20
N MET A 281 2.07 5.78 1.72
CA MET A 281 1.11 4.77 1.28
C MET A 281 1.11 3.58 2.24
N LEU A 282 -0.08 3.15 2.64
CA LEU A 282 -0.28 1.90 3.35
C LEU A 282 -0.96 0.92 2.41
N ILE A 283 -0.30 -0.18 2.12
CA ILE A 283 -0.75 -1.18 1.17
C ILE A 283 -0.98 -2.48 1.92
N PHE A 284 -2.22 -2.96 1.92
CA PHE A 284 -2.58 -4.26 2.48
C PHE A 284 -3.08 -5.20 1.39
N ASP A 285 -2.34 -6.27 1.17
CA ASP A 285 -2.83 -7.40 0.38
C ASP A 285 -3.62 -8.34 1.29
N GLU A 286 -4.78 -8.83 0.81
CA GLU A 286 -5.71 -9.67 1.58
C GLU A 286 -6.19 -9.02 2.90
N PHE A 287 -6.55 -7.73 2.85
CA PHE A 287 -7.06 -6.99 4.00
C PHE A 287 -8.39 -7.57 4.49
N GLY A 288 -8.54 -7.65 5.81
CA GLY A 288 -9.74 -8.20 6.46
C GLY A 288 -9.65 -9.71 6.72
N ASN A 289 -8.67 -10.40 6.15
CA ASN A 289 -8.47 -11.81 6.45
C ASN A 289 -8.21 -12.01 7.95
N SER A 290 -9.03 -12.83 8.61
CA SER A 290 -9.05 -13.08 10.06
C SER A 290 -9.55 -11.90 10.93
N LEU A 291 -9.98 -10.77 10.35
CA LEU A 291 -10.65 -9.71 11.08
C LEU A 291 -12.16 -9.86 11.00
N HIS A 292 -12.87 -9.47 12.05
CA HIS A 292 -14.32 -9.33 11.97
C HIS A 292 -14.66 -8.16 11.03
N ASN A 293 -15.65 -8.34 10.12
CA ASN A 293 -16.02 -7.37 9.09
C ASN A 293 -16.24 -5.93 9.64
N LYS A 294 -16.90 -5.80 10.81
CA LYS A 294 -17.11 -4.49 11.45
C LYS A 294 -15.80 -3.82 11.90
N LEU A 295 -14.81 -4.61 12.30
CA LEU A 295 -13.49 -4.08 12.64
C LEU A 295 -12.76 -3.64 11.38
N ALA A 296 -12.80 -4.42 10.32
CA ALA A 296 -12.20 -4.05 9.03
C ALA A 296 -12.79 -2.73 8.50
N GLU A 297 -14.14 -2.59 8.49
CA GLU A 297 -14.79 -1.32 8.16
C GLU A 297 -14.31 -0.16 9.05
N LYS A 298 -14.23 -0.39 10.36
CA LYS A 298 -13.84 0.64 11.34
C LYS A 298 -12.41 1.12 11.10
N ILE A 299 -11.48 0.21 10.81
CA ILE A 299 -10.08 0.53 10.52
C ILE A 299 -9.99 1.41 9.26
N VAL A 300 -10.68 1.03 8.18
CA VAL A 300 -10.68 1.83 6.94
C VAL A 300 -11.25 3.23 7.19
N LYS A 301 -12.42 3.32 7.82
CA LYS A 301 -13.06 4.62 8.15
C LYS A 301 -12.17 5.48 9.04
N PHE A 302 -11.52 4.85 10.02
CA PHE A 302 -10.61 5.52 10.92
C PHE A 302 -9.39 6.09 10.17
N PHE A 303 -8.77 5.29 9.30
CA PHE A 303 -7.68 5.75 8.45
C PHE A 303 -8.12 6.92 7.55
N MET A 304 -9.22 6.77 6.81
CA MET A 304 -9.72 7.80 5.90
C MET A 304 -10.02 9.12 6.59
N LYS A 305 -10.53 9.07 7.84
CA LYS A 305 -10.84 10.26 8.63
C LYS A 305 -9.59 10.97 9.16
N ASN A 306 -8.57 10.21 9.60
CA ASN A 306 -7.44 10.76 10.34
C ASN A 306 -6.17 10.95 9.51
N ALA A 307 -6.01 10.22 8.40
CA ALA A 307 -4.89 10.39 7.50
C ALA A 307 -5.11 11.62 6.60
N GLU A 308 -4.29 12.66 6.75
CA GLU A 308 -4.43 13.87 5.93
C GLU A 308 -3.84 13.69 4.52
N LYS A 309 -2.58 13.31 4.43
CA LYS A 309 -1.78 13.24 3.19
C LYS A 309 -1.26 11.85 2.89
N SER A 310 -1.98 10.82 3.35
CA SER A 310 -1.63 9.43 3.15
C SER A 310 -2.71 8.67 2.38
N GLN A 311 -2.33 7.55 1.77
CA GLN A 311 -3.22 6.72 0.97
C GLN A 311 -3.24 5.28 1.47
N LEU A 312 -4.43 4.66 1.46
CA LEU A 312 -4.66 3.27 1.80
C LEU A 312 -5.09 2.49 0.56
N PHE A 313 -4.29 1.52 0.15
CA PHE A 313 -4.59 0.62 -0.96
C PHE A 313 -4.77 -0.79 -0.43
N ILE A 314 -5.93 -1.39 -0.69
CA ILE A 314 -6.24 -2.72 -0.18
C ILE A 314 -6.81 -3.64 -1.25
N THR A 315 -6.42 -4.91 -1.21
CA THR A 315 -7.20 -6.00 -1.81
C THR A 315 -8.02 -6.67 -0.72
N SER A 316 -9.21 -7.13 -1.02
CA SER A 316 -10.03 -7.88 -0.09
C SER A 316 -11.00 -8.81 -0.79
N HIS A 317 -11.40 -9.87 -0.10
CA HIS A 317 -12.52 -10.72 -0.44
C HIS A 317 -13.79 -10.36 0.36
N ASP A 318 -13.70 -9.42 1.31
CA ASP A 318 -14.82 -8.98 2.12
C ASP A 318 -15.71 -8.01 1.33
N THR A 319 -16.88 -8.50 0.90
CA THR A 319 -17.85 -7.72 0.13
C THR A 319 -18.49 -6.59 0.93
N ASN A 320 -18.47 -6.64 2.28
CA ASN A 320 -19.00 -5.56 3.12
C ASN A 320 -18.24 -4.24 2.93
N LEU A 321 -16.98 -4.32 2.48
CA LEU A 321 -16.20 -3.13 2.14
C LEU A 321 -16.69 -2.44 0.87
N ILE A 322 -17.51 -3.11 0.03
CA ILE A 322 -18.16 -2.54 -1.16
C ILE A 322 -19.36 -1.71 -0.73
N SER A 323 -19.12 -0.67 0.03
CA SER A 323 -20.17 0.13 0.63
C SER A 323 -19.90 1.62 0.50
N ASN A 324 -20.93 2.39 0.11
CA ASN A 324 -20.92 3.85 0.07
C ASN A 324 -20.66 4.50 1.46
N SER A 325 -20.72 3.72 2.53
CA SER A 325 -20.34 4.17 3.88
C SER A 325 -18.85 3.98 4.20
N VAL A 326 -18.10 3.29 3.34
CA VAL A 326 -16.66 2.96 3.53
C VAL A 326 -15.82 3.53 2.39
N PHE A 327 -16.19 3.22 1.16
CA PHE A 327 -15.53 3.68 -0.05
C PHE A 327 -16.50 4.36 -1.01
N ARG A 328 -16.01 5.35 -1.73
CA ARG A 328 -16.68 6.00 -2.84
C ARG A 328 -16.70 5.06 -4.06
N PRO A 329 -17.66 5.17 -4.98
CA PRO A 329 -17.65 4.37 -6.21
C PRO A 329 -16.38 4.51 -7.06
N ASP A 330 -15.69 5.66 -6.96
CA ASP A 330 -14.43 5.91 -7.65
C ASP A 330 -13.18 5.40 -6.92
N GLN A 331 -13.33 4.90 -5.69
CA GLN A 331 -12.28 4.19 -4.97
C GLN A 331 -12.32 2.67 -5.15
N ILE A 332 -13.41 2.12 -5.69
CA ILE A 332 -13.59 0.66 -5.83
C ILE A 332 -13.25 0.24 -7.26
N ASN A 333 -12.28 -0.65 -7.38
CA ASN A 333 -11.73 -1.15 -8.63
C ASN A 333 -12.01 -2.65 -8.77
N LEU A 334 -12.69 -3.03 -9.84
CA LEU A 334 -12.93 -4.41 -10.20
C LEU A 334 -11.75 -4.93 -10.99
N VAL A 335 -11.17 -6.03 -10.55
CA VAL A 335 -10.07 -6.70 -11.24
C VAL A 335 -10.61 -8.00 -11.80
N THR A 336 -10.47 -8.20 -13.11
CA THR A 336 -10.91 -9.40 -13.84
C THR A 336 -9.74 -9.98 -14.62
N PHE A 337 -9.79 -11.26 -14.91
CA PHE A 337 -8.79 -11.93 -15.76
C PHE A 337 -9.47 -12.46 -17.01
N ASP A 338 -8.97 -12.04 -18.17
CA ASP A 338 -9.47 -12.41 -19.48
C ASP A 338 -8.44 -13.30 -20.20
N GLY A 339 -8.19 -14.47 -19.64
CA GLY A 339 -7.38 -15.53 -20.26
C GLY A 339 -6.13 -15.00 -20.98
N SER A 340 -6.19 -15.01 -22.32
CA SER A 340 -5.06 -14.60 -23.18
C SER A 340 -4.74 -13.09 -23.13
N ASN A 341 -5.69 -12.25 -22.69
CA ASN A 341 -5.52 -10.80 -22.64
C ASN A 341 -5.09 -10.29 -21.24
N GLY A 342 -4.87 -11.22 -20.29
CA GLY A 342 -4.41 -10.89 -18.95
C GLY A 342 -5.43 -10.19 -18.07
N SER A 343 -4.93 -9.55 -17.00
CA SER A 343 -5.79 -8.82 -16.05
C SER A 343 -6.27 -7.49 -16.62
N LYS A 344 -7.51 -7.14 -16.28
CA LYS A 344 -8.15 -5.87 -16.61
C LYS A 344 -8.66 -5.21 -15.33
N ILE A 345 -8.69 -3.88 -15.31
CA ILE A 345 -9.19 -3.09 -14.17
C ILE A 345 -10.28 -2.16 -14.65
N LYS A 346 -11.38 -2.10 -13.87
CA LYS A 346 -12.49 -1.20 -14.17
C LYS A 346 -13.01 -0.60 -12.85
N ARG A 347 -13.01 0.72 -12.74
CA ARG A 347 -13.58 1.41 -11.57
C ARG A 347 -15.10 1.26 -11.55
N ILE A 348 -15.71 1.04 -10.38
CA ILE A 348 -17.18 0.96 -10.24
C ILE A 348 -17.85 2.27 -10.71
N SER A 349 -17.22 3.41 -10.56
CA SER A 349 -17.72 4.70 -11.06
C SER A 349 -18.00 4.73 -12.59
N LYS A 350 -17.35 3.86 -13.37
CA LYS A 350 -17.63 3.73 -14.82
C LYS A 350 -19.03 3.19 -15.12
N PHE A 351 -19.63 2.47 -14.19
CA PHE A 351 -21.01 1.98 -14.28
C PHE A 351 -22.04 3.01 -13.81
N LYS A 352 -21.58 4.19 -13.33
CA LYS A 352 -22.39 5.33 -12.89
C LYS A 352 -23.46 4.97 -11.84
N PRO A 353 -23.15 4.22 -10.77
CA PRO A 353 -24.11 3.93 -9.73
C PRO A 353 -24.55 5.24 -9.05
N ARG A 354 -25.82 5.29 -8.63
CA ARG A 354 -26.32 6.42 -7.82
C ARG A 354 -25.81 6.29 -6.38
N GLU A 355 -25.57 7.40 -5.70
CA GLU A 355 -25.04 7.41 -4.32
C GLU A 355 -25.93 6.65 -3.31
N ALA A 356 -27.25 6.59 -3.54
CA ALA A 356 -28.18 5.84 -2.70
C ALA A 356 -28.24 4.33 -2.98
N GLN A 357 -27.56 3.83 -4.01
CA GLN A 357 -27.60 2.41 -4.36
C GLN A 357 -26.68 1.60 -3.46
N ASN A 358 -27.10 0.38 -3.13
CA ASN A 358 -26.27 -0.56 -2.39
C ASN A 358 -25.29 -1.24 -3.34
N LEU A 359 -24.01 -0.80 -3.30
CA LEU A 359 -22.97 -1.29 -4.19
C LEU A 359 -22.67 -2.77 -3.99
N GLU A 360 -22.71 -3.26 -2.74
CA GLU A 360 -22.49 -4.68 -2.43
C GLU A 360 -23.55 -5.56 -3.10
N LYS A 361 -24.84 -5.21 -2.94
CA LYS A 361 -25.93 -5.95 -3.60
C LYS A 361 -25.82 -5.91 -5.12
N MET A 362 -25.41 -4.77 -5.69
CA MET A 362 -25.18 -4.64 -7.13
C MET A 362 -24.04 -5.54 -7.61
N TYR A 363 -22.94 -5.60 -6.83
CA TYR A 363 -21.81 -6.48 -7.12
C TYR A 363 -22.24 -7.95 -7.04
N LEU A 364 -22.83 -8.38 -5.93
CA LEU A 364 -23.29 -9.77 -5.74
C LEU A 364 -24.41 -10.18 -6.72
N GLY A 365 -25.21 -9.22 -7.20
CA GLY A 365 -26.23 -9.44 -8.23
C GLY A 365 -25.68 -9.43 -9.66
N GLY A 366 -24.35 -9.34 -9.85
CA GLY A 366 -23.71 -9.38 -11.18
C GLY A 366 -23.91 -8.13 -12.03
N MET A 367 -24.39 -7.02 -11.46
CA MET A 367 -24.56 -5.75 -12.19
C MET A 367 -23.21 -5.10 -12.57
N PHE A 368 -22.14 -5.50 -11.91
CA PHE A 368 -20.78 -5.18 -12.24
C PHE A 368 -20.08 -6.43 -12.78
N GLU A 369 -19.11 -6.26 -13.63
CA GLU A 369 -18.22 -7.33 -14.04
C GLU A 369 -17.37 -7.80 -12.85
N GLY A 370 -16.88 -9.06 -12.86
CA GLY A 370 -15.90 -9.52 -11.88
C GLY A 370 -16.43 -10.37 -10.74
N LEU A 371 -17.65 -10.91 -10.85
CA LEU A 371 -18.04 -12.05 -10.04
C LEU A 371 -17.37 -13.33 -10.56
N PRO A 372 -16.91 -14.22 -9.66
CA PRO A 372 -16.50 -15.55 -10.08
C PRO A 372 -17.71 -16.32 -10.63
N SER A 373 -17.61 -16.86 -11.82
CA SER A 373 -18.58 -17.84 -12.33
C SER A 373 -18.13 -19.23 -11.87
N TYR A 374 -18.82 -19.78 -10.89
CA TYR A 374 -18.70 -21.20 -10.57
C TYR A 374 -19.80 -21.92 -11.34
N GLU A 375 -19.46 -22.93 -12.16
CA GLU A 375 -20.45 -23.84 -12.72
C GLU A 375 -21.14 -24.56 -11.55
N GLU A 376 -22.47 -24.59 -11.56
CA GLU A 376 -23.23 -25.42 -10.62
C GLU A 376 -22.86 -26.88 -10.86
N VAL A 377 -22.35 -27.56 -9.84
CA VAL A 377 -21.99 -28.98 -9.87
C VAL A 377 -23.24 -29.86 -9.79
#